data_1aa00927f12d1ad59e7c33a0e466a1fd
#
_entry.id   1aa00927f12d1ad59e7c33a0e466a1fd
#
_cell.length_a   1.000
_cell.length_b   1.000
_cell.length_c   1.000
_cell.angle_alpha   90.00
_cell.angle_beta   90.00
_cell.angle_gamma   90.00
#
_symmetry.space_group_name_H-M   'P 1'
#
loop_
_entity.id
_entity.type
_entity.pdbx_description
1 polymer ?
#
loop_
_entity_poly.entity_id
_entity_poly.type
_entity_poly.pdbx_seq_one_letter_code
_entity_poly.pdbx_strand_id
1 'polypeptide(L)'
;MKLLLLAVAPVMIVVIFIYLKDKYEKEPIHFLIKNFLLGAIVSVFVTLLLGAVANAIFPVTDYTNIFQQFVKAFFVVALVEEFSKYIIVKFYAQKNKEFNEPFDGIVYAVMVSMGFAALENIMYVYQFGFTTGLLRAFTAVPAHATFGILMGYFMGKSKFSDKKVQNNLIGLVAATIFHGAYDFFLFINFIPGMIIEAILSLLVGIFLANKAIKKHQLSSHFK
;
A
#
# COMPACT_ATOMS: atom_id res chain seq x y z
N MET A 1 0.18 -20.59 -15.95
CA MET A 1 1.41 -20.59 -15.13
C MET A 1 2.24 -19.33 -15.30
N LYS A 2 2.63 -18.92 -16.53
CA LYS A 2 3.48 -17.72 -16.77
C LYS A 2 2.83 -16.40 -16.25
N LEU A 3 1.53 -16.19 -16.45
CA LEU A 3 0.82 -15.00 -15.99
C LEU A 3 0.76 -14.91 -14.46
N LEU A 4 0.49 -16.03 -13.79
CA LEU A 4 0.48 -16.07 -12.32
C LEU A 4 1.87 -15.76 -11.73
N LEU A 5 2.93 -16.31 -12.32
CA LEU A 5 4.29 -16.00 -11.90
C LEU A 5 4.60 -14.51 -12.07
N LEU A 6 4.21 -13.91 -13.21
CA LEU A 6 4.38 -12.48 -13.47
C LEU A 6 3.63 -11.60 -12.45
N ALA A 7 2.44 -12.03 -12.04
CA ALA A 7 1.65 -11.29 -11.06
C ALA A 7 2.24 -11.35 -9.64
N VAL A 8 2.79 -12.51 -9.24
CA VAL A 8 3.18 -12.78 -7.85
C VAL A 8 4.68 -12.53 -7.60
N ALA A 9 5.55 -12.81 -8.56
CA ALA A 9 6.99 -12.69 -8.35
C ALA A 9 7.46 -11.28 -7.89
N PRO A 10 6.99 -10.17 -8.48
CA PRO A 10 7.38 -8.83 -8.02
C PRO A 10 6.96 -8.57 -6.57
N VAL A 11 5.78 -9.05 -6.17
CA VAL A 11 5.27 -8.95 -4.81
C VAL A 11 6.18 -9.69 -3.83
N MET A 12 6.58 -10.92 -4.18
CA MET A 12 7.47 -11.72 -3.34
C MET A 12 8.86 -11.10 -3.21
N ILE A 13 9.36 -10.43 -4.25
CA ILE A 13 10.63 -9.67 -4.18
C ILE A 13 10.53 -8.57 -3.11
N VAL A 14 9.43 -7.82 -3.08
CA VAL A 14 9.20 -6.78 -2.07
C VAL A 14 9.07 -7.38 -0.67
N VAL A 15 8.32 -8.47 -0.51
CA VAL A 15 8.17 -9.18 0.77
C VAL A 15 9.53 -9.60 1.31
N ILE A 16 10.36 -10.25 0.48
CA ILE A 16 11.72 -10.66 0.85
C ILE A 16 12.58 -9.42 1.18
N PHE A 17 12.50 -8.37 0.38
CA PHE A 17 13.25 -7.13 0.63
C PHE A 17 12.94 -6.54 2.01
N ILE A 18 11.67 -6.41 2.39
CA ILE A 18 11.28 -5.87 3.69
C ILE A 18 11.70 -6.81 4.81
N TYR A 19 11.52 -8.12 4.66
CA TYR A 19 12.00 -9.11 5.63
C TYR A 19 13.52 -9.03 5.86
N LEU A 20 14.31 -8.78 4.80
CA LEU A 20 15.76 -8.59 4.94
C LEU A 20 16.13 -7.23 5.56
N LYS A 21 15.27 -6.21 5.42
CA LYS A 21 15.46 -4.89 6.05
C LYS A 21 15.17 -4.90 7.55
N ASP A 22 14.41 -5.85 8.02
CA ASP A 22 14.19 -6.15 9.42
C ASP A 22 15.46 -6.78 10.00
N LYS A 23 16.29 -5.98 10.66
CA LYS A 23 17.70 -6.32 10.96
C LYS A 23 17.90 -6.87 12.36
N TYR A 24 17.18 -6.33 13.34
CA TYR A 24 17.51 -6.51 14.75
C TYR A 24 16.67 -7.61 15.39
N GLU A 25 15.39 -7.65 15.13
CA GLU A 25 14.48 -8.72 15.51
C GLU A 25 13.68 -9.16 14.28
N LYS A 26 13.65 -10.46 14.02
CA LYS A 26 12.90 -11.02 12.88
C LYS A 26 11.49 -11.38 13.29
N GLU A 27 10.54 -10.84 12.53
CA GLU A 27 9.14 -11.17 12.76
C GLU A 27 8.81 -12.64 12.48
N PRO A 28 7.95 -13.27 13.30
CA PRO A 28 7.55 -14.67 13.10
C PRO A 28 6.88 -14.87 11.73
N ILE A 29 7.42 -15.80 10.94
CA ILE A 29 6.97 -16.06 9.56
C ILE A 29 5.46 -16.36 9.51
N HIS A 30 4.94 -17.12 10.47
CA HIS A 30 3.51 -17.44 10.52
C HIS A 30 2.64 -16.18 10.70
N PHE A 31 3.13 -15.15 11.39
CA PHE A 31 2.41 -13.91 11.58
C PHE A 31 2.53 -12.99 10.36
N LEU A 32 3.68 -13.01 9.68
CA LEU A 32 3.85 -12.35 8.37
C LEU A 32 2.88 -12.92 7.34
N ILE A 33 2.80 -14.25 7.23
CA ILE A 33 1.86 -14.93 6.32
C ILE A 33 0.40 -14.56 6.64
N LYS A 34 0.01 -14.52 7.91
CA LYS A 34 -1.35 -14.11 8.32
C LYS A 34 -1.67 -12.68 7.88
N ASN A 35 -0.76 -11.73 8.11
CA ASN A 35 -0.96 -10.34 7.67
C ASN A 35 -1.06 -10.24 6.14
N PHE A 36 -0.23 -10.99 5.39
CA PHE A 36 -0.31 -11.06 3.93
C PHE A 36 -1.67 -11.62 3.47
N LEU A 37 -2.11 -12.73 4.03
CA LEU A 37 -3.40 -13.34 3.67
C LEU A 37 -4.60 -12.45 4.04
N LEU A 38 -4.56 -11.77 5.17
CA LEU A 38 -5.58 -10.78 5.53
C LEU A 38 -5.62 -9.62 4.51
N GLY A 39 -4.45 -9.15 4.06
CA GLY A 39 -4.35 -8.17 2.98
C GLY A 39 -4.95 -8.68 1.66
N ALA A 40 -4.63 -9.91 1.27
CA ALA A 40 -5.13 -10.50 0.03
C ALA A 40 -6.65 -10.74 0.05
N ILE A 41 -7.19 -11.22 1.16
CA ILE A 41 -8.58 -11.66 1.22
C ILE A 41 -9.49 -10.59 1.82
N VAL A 42 -9.20 -10.19 3.07
CA VAL A 42 -10.09 -9.29 3.81
C VAL A 42 -10.03 -7.86 3.27
N SER A 43 -8.79 -7.33 3.03
CA SER A 43 -8.66 -5.97 2.52
C SER A 43 -9.30 -5.83 1.13
N VAL A 44 -9.06 -6.78 0.22
CA VAL A 44 -9.68 -6.74 -1.12
C VAL A 44 -11.20 -6.83 -1.03
N PHE A 45 -11.74 -7.72 -0.18
CA PHE A 45 -13.18 -7.83 0.01
C PHE A 45 -13.80 -6.53 0.54
N VAL A 46 -13.19 -5.91 1.56
CA VAL A 46 -13.63 -4.62 2.10
C VAL A 46 -13.54 -3.53 1.04
N THR A 47 -12.45 -3.51 0.24
CA THR A 47 -12.29 -2.57 -0.88
C THR A 47 -13.40 -2.70 -1.92
N LEU A 48 -13.77 -3.93 -2.30
CA LEU A 48 -14.86 -4.14 -3.26
C LEU A 48 -16.20 -3.61 -2.73
N LEU A 49 -16.50 -3.86 -1.45
CA LEU A 49 -17.75 -3.37 -0.83
C LEU A 49 -17.77 -1.84 -0.72
N LEU A 50 -16.73 -1.24 -0.14
CA LEU A 50 -16.66 0.20 0.06
C LEU A 50 -16.50 0.94 -1.28
N GLY A 51 -15.77 0.37 -2.23
CA GLY A 51 -15.60 0.89 -3.58
C GLY A 51 -16.93 0.94 -4.35
N ALA A 52 -17.76 -0.10 -4.21
CA ALA A 52 -19.10 -0.08 -4.81
C ALA A 52 -19.96 1.07 -4.25
N VAL A 53 -19.92 1.28 -2.93
CA VAL A 53 -20.64 2.40 -2.28
C VAL A 53 -20.06 3.74 -2.71
N ALA A 54 -18.73 3.88 -2.71
CA ALA A 54 -18.07 5.13 -3.10
C ALA A 54 -18.34 5.49 -4.57
N ASN A 55 -18.33 4.51 -5.49
CA ASN A 55 -18.71 4.73 -6.88
C ASN A 55 -20.19 5.11 -7.07
N ALA A 56 -21.08 4.62 -6.23
CA ALA A 56 -22.50 5.01 -6.27
C ALA A 56 -22.70 6.46 -5.79
N ILE A 57 -21.89 6.93 -4.82
CA ILE A 57 -21.95 8.30 -4.29
C ILE A 57 -21.25 9.29 -5.22
N PHE A 58 -20.12 8.89 -5.81
CA PHE A 58 -19.28 9.73 -6.67
C PHE A 58 -19.10 9.09 -8.06
N PRO A 59 -20.15 8.96 -8.88
CA PRO A 59 -20.04 8.36 -10.18
C PRO A 59 -19.21 9.25 -11.13
N VAL A 60 -18.35 8.62 -11.93
CA VAL A 60 -17.66 9.31 -13.03
C VAL A 60 -18.56 9.30 -14.25
N THR A 61 -19.07 10.46 -14.62
CA THR A 61 -19.93 10.65 -15.80
C THR A 61 -19.19 11.21 -17.00
N ASP A 62 -18.04 11.86 -16.74
CA ASP A 62 -17.14 12.39 -17.76
C ASP A 62 -15.69 12.04 -17.41
N TYR A 63 -15.10 11.16 -18.21
CA TYR A 63 -13.71 10.69 -18.01
C TYR A 63 -12.65 11.74 -18.36
N THR A 64 -13.02 12.84 -19.01
CA THR A 64 -12.14 13.97 -19.31
C THR A 64 -12.23 15.10 -18.29
N ASN A 65 -13.14 15.00 -17.33
CA ASN A 65 -13.30 15.97 -16.26
C ASN A 65 -12.25 15.74 -15.15
N ILE A 66 -11.28 16.65 -15.06
CA ILE A 66 -10.15 16.57 -14.12
C ILE A 66 -10.63 16.48 -12.67
N PHE A 67 -11.66 17.22 -12.27
CA PHE A 67 -12.19 17.17 -10.91
C PHE A 67 -12.82 15.81 -10.59
N GLN A 68 -13.58 15.23 -11.51
CA GLN A 68 -14.13 13.88 -11.31
C GLN A 68 -13.02 12.84 -11.21
N GLN A 69 -11.94 12.95 -11.99
CA GLN A 69 -10.79 12.06 -11.89
C GLN A 69 -10.04 12.25 -10.56
N PHE A 70 -9.94 13.48 -10.05
CA PHE A 70 -9.38 13.75 -8.72
C PHE A 70 -10.21 13.06 -7.62
N VAL A 71 -11.53 13.26 -7.62
CA VAL A 71 -12.42 12.62 -6.64
C VAL A 71 -12.33 11.10 -6.73
N LYS A 72 -12.32 10.55 -7.94
CA LYS A 72 -12.16 9.10 -8.16
C LYS A 72 -10.84 8.59 -7.59
N ALA A 73 -9.72 9.23 -7.91
CA ALA A 73 -8.40 8.78 -7.49
C ALA A 73 -8.24 8.83 -5.96
N PHE A 74 -8.60 9.96 -5.34
CA PHE A 74 -8.33 10.16 -3.91
C PHE A 74 -9.39 9.54 -2.99
N PHE A 75 -10.67 9.63 -3.33
CA PHE A 75 -11.76 9.26 -2.41
C PHE A 75 -12.42 7.93 -2.75
N VAL A 76 -12.48 7.56 -4.03
CA VAL A 76 -13.12 6.31 -4.44
C VAL A 76 -12.12 5.16 -4.50
N VAL A 77 -10.87 5.41 -4.93
CA VAL A 77 -9.84 4.37 -5.02
C VAL A 77 -8.90 4.44 -3.82
N ALA A 78 -8.04 5.44 -3.74
CA ALA A 78 -6.94 5.47 -2.77
C ALA A 78 -7.43 5.40 -1.31
N LEU A 79 -8.38 6.25 -0.90
CA LEU A 79 -8.88 6.25 0.48
C LEU A 79 -9.52 4.90 0.83
N VAL A 80 -10.31 4.32 -0.06
CA VAL A 80 -11.00 3.04 0.17
C VAL A 80 -10.00 1.91 0.31
N GLU A 81 -9.01 1.84 -0.58
CA GLU A 81 -7.99 0.79 -0.52
C GLU A 81 -7.07 0.95 0.69
N GLU A 82 -6.55 2.16 0.94
CA GLU A 82 -5.67 2.36 2.07
C GLU A 82 -6.40 2.21 3.40
N PHE A 83 -7.67 2.60 3.50
CA PHE A 83 -8.49 2.35 4.67
C PHE A 83 -8.72 0.86 4.91
N SER A 84 -8.98 0.06 3.87
CA SER A 84 -9.15 -1.39 4.00
C SER A 84 -7.89 -2.09 4.54
N LYS A 85 -6.70 -1.63 4.12
CA LYS A 85 -5.39 -2.09 4.63
C LYS A 85 -5.15 -1.60 6.06
N TYR A 86 -5.45 -0.32 6.31
CA TYR A 86 -5.31 0.32 7.62
C TYR A 86 -6.06 -0.40 8.73
N ILE A 87 -7.32 -0.80 8.53
CA ILE A 87 -8.10 -1.50 9.55
C ILE A 87 -7.45 -2.83 9.97
N ILE A 88 -6.83 -3.56 9.05
CA ILE A 88 -6.12 -4.80 9.35
C ILE A 88 -4.89 -4.49 10.22
N VAL A 89 -4.04 -3.55 9.78
CA VAL A 89 -2.86 -3.18 10.55
C VAL A 89 -3.24 -2.66 11.93
N LYS A 90 -4.28 -1.81 12.02
CA LYS A 90 -4.74 -1.18 13.25
C LYS A 90 -5.34 -2.16 14.26
N PHE A 91 -6.23 -3.03 13.79
CA PHE A 91 -7.06 -3.84 14.69
C PHE A 91 -6.54 -5.27 14.85
N TYR A 92 -5.65 -5.72 13.97
CA TYR A 92 -5.04 -7.05 14.04
C TYR A 92 -3.54 -6.97 14.36
N ALA A 93 -2.72 -6.33 13.51
CA ALA A 93 -1.27 -6.32 13.68
C ALA A 93 -0.84 -5.54 14.94
N GLN A 94 -1.27 -4.28 15.13
CA GLN A 94 -0.90 -3.45 16.28
C GLN A 94 -1.30 -4.03 17.65
N LYS A 95 -2.30 -4.92 17.70
CA LYS A 95 -2.74 -5.56 18.94
C LYS A 95 -1.89 -6.78 19.33
N ASN A 96 -1.11 -7.29 18.40
CA ASN A 96 -0.29 -8.46 18.65
C ASN A 96 0.92 -8.10 19.53
N LYS A 97 1.38 -9.07 20.34
CA LYS A 97 2.57 -8.96 21.18
C LYS A 97 3.86 -8.85 20.36
N GLU A 98 3.88 -9.49 19.19
CA GLU A 98 5.00 -9.46 18.26
C GLU A 98 5.21 -8.05 17.62
N PHE A 99 4.24 -7.14 17.76
CA PHE A 99 4.43 -5.73 17.38
C PHE A 99 5.11 -5.01 18.55
N ASN A 100 6.43 -5.16 18.70
CA ASN A 100 7.19 -4.77 19.87
C ASN A 100 8.26 -3.70 19.59
N GLU A 101 8.50 -3.36 18.31
CA GLU A 101 9.34 -2.21 17.92
C GLU A 101 8.69 -1.34 16.84
N PRO A 102 9.17 -0.10 16.62
CA PRO A 102 8.59 0.80 15.61
C PRO A 102 8.68 0.25 14.18
N PHE A 103 9.71 -0.54 13.86
CA PHE A 103 9.92 -1.10 12.51
C PHE A 103 8.84 -2.11 12.12
N ASP A 104 8.24 -2.82 13.08
CA ASP A 104 7.17 -3.80 12.85
C ASP A 104 5.95 -3.17 12.18
N GLY A 105 5.71 -1.88 12.46
CA GLY A 105 4.68 -1.12 11.76
C GLY A 105 4.88 -1.11 10.24
N ILE A 106 6.13 -0.95 9.79
CA ILE A 106 6.49 -1.02 8.37
C ILE A 106 6.35 -2.46 7.87
N VAL A 107 6.88 -3.43 8.61
CA VAL A 107 6.85 -4.84 8.21
C VAL A 107 5.42 -5.31 8.00
N TYR A 108 4.55 -5.16 8.99
CA TYR A 108 3.17 -5.64 8.90
C TYR A 108 2.32 -4.86 7.91
N ALA A 109 2.48 -3.53 7.81
CA ALA A 109 1.75 -2.75 6.82
C ALA A 109 2.14 -3.13 5.39
N VAL A 110 3.43 -3.40 5.14
CA VAL A 110 3.89 -3.90 3.84
C VAL A 110 3.37 -5.30 3.58
N MET A 111 3.34 -6.21 4.56
CA MET A 111 2.75 -7.55 4.38
C MET A 111 1.28 -7.46 3.95
N VAL A 112 0.47 -6.63 4.63
CA VAL A 112 -0.93 -6.40 4.26
C VAL A 112 -1.04 -5.79 2.86
N SER A 113 -0.25 -4.76 2.57
CA SER A 113 -0.25 -4.08 1.26
C SER A 113 0.20 -5.00 0.13
N MET A 114 1.19 -5.86 0.35
CA MET A 114 1.66 -6.84 -0.63
C MET A 114 0.66 -7.98 -0.83
N GLY A 115 -0.06 -8.40 0.20
CA GLY A 115 -1.17 -9.34 0.06
C GLY A 115 -2.26 -8.78 -0.84
N PHE A 116 -2.68 -7.53 -0.59
CA PHE A 116 -3.62 -6.81 -1.44
C PHE A 116 -3.13 -6.74 -2.89
N ALA A 117 -1.93 -6.23 -3.09
CA ALA A 117 -1.32 -6.07 -4.42
C ALA A 117 -1.18 -7.40 -5.18
N ALA A 118 -0.93 -8.53 -4.47
CA ALA A 118 -0.84 -9.84 -5.09
C ALA A 118 -2.17 -10.26 -5.75
N LEU A 119 -3.29 -10.14 -5.01
CA LEU A 119 -4.60 -10.52 -5.55
C LEU A 119 -5.04 -9.54 -6.64
N GLU A 120 -4.83 -8.25 -6.42
CA GLU A 120 -5.10 -7.23 -7.43
C GLU A 120 -4.30 -7.47 -8.72
N ASN A 121 -2.99 -7.73 -8.63
CA ASN A 121 -2.17 -8.06 -9.79
C ASN A 121 -2.65 -9.30 -10.54
N ILE A 122 -3.06 -10.35 -9.80
CA ILE A 122 -3.64 -11.53 -10.41
C ILE A 122 -4.87 -11.14 -11.23
N MET A 123 -5.81 -10.36 -10.68
CA MET A 123 -7.00 -9.90 -11.39
C MET A 123 -6.64 -9.11 -12.66
N TYR A 124 -5.73 -8.14 -12.55
CA TYR A 124 -5.32 -7.32 -13.70
C TYR A 124 -4.60 -8.12 -14.79
N VAL A 125 -3.72 -9.03 -14.41
CA VAL A 125 -2.96 -9.84 -15.39
C VAL A 125 -3.87 -10.81 -16.13
N TYR A 126 -4.85 -11.40 -15.45
CA TYR A 126 -5.82 -12.29 -16.12
C TYR A 126 -6.79 -11.51 -17.00
N GLN A 127 -7.15 -10.27 -16.66
CA GLN A 127 -8.06 -9.44 -17.45
C GLN A 127 -7.36 -8.77 -18.63
N PHE A 128 -6.13 -8.25 -18.46
CA PHE A 128 -5.46 -7.38 -19.42
C PHE A 128 -4.16 -7.95 -19.99
N GLY A 129 -3.72 -9.12 -19.54
CA GLY A 129 -2.63 -9.88 -20.14
C GLY A 129 -1.23 -9.49 -19.69
N PHE A 130 -0.23 -10.02 -20.42
CA PHE A 130 1.19 -9.99 -20.06
C PHE A 130 1.77 -8.57 -19.94
N THR A 131 1.47 -7.67 -20.89
CA THR A 131 2.02 -6.31 -20.89
C THR A 131 1.59 -5.53 -19.64
N THR A 132 0.33 -5.66 -19.24
CA THR A 132 -0.17 -5.04 -18.00
C THR A 132 0.55 -5.59 -16.78
N GLY A 133 0.76 -6.91 -16.71
CA GLY A 133 1.53 -7.50 -15.62
C GLY A 133 2.96 -7.00 -15.55
N LEU A 134 3.62 -6.84 -16.69
CA LEU A 134 4.99 -6.33 -16.76
C LEU A 134 5.05 -4.86 -16.29
N LEU A 135 4.15 -4.01 -16.76
CA LEU A 135 4.07 -2.62 -16.30
C LEU A 135 3.82 -2.53 -14.79
N ARG A 136 2.84 -3.27 -14.29
CA ARG A 136 2.50 -3.28 -12.86
C ARG A 136 3.63 -3.82 -11.97
N ALA A 137 4.46 -4.72 -12.47
CA ALA A 137 5.63 -5.21 -11.74
C ALA A 137 6.62 -4.10 -11.38
N PHE A 138 6.76 -3.09 -12.23
CA PHE A 138 7.69 -1.97 -12.05
C PHE A 138 7.02 -0.67 -11.56
N THR A 139 5.70 -0.61 -11.52
CA THR A 139 4.95 0.58 -11.15
C THR A 139 4.01 0.32 -9.97
N ALA A 140 2.91 -0.39 -10.15
CA ALA A 140 1.89 -0.59 -9.12
C ALA A 140 2.41 -1.37 -7.90
N VAL A 141 3.22 -2.44 -8.08
CA VAL A 141 3.76 -3.21 -6.95
C VAL A 141 4.71 -2.36 -6.09
N PRO A 142 5.71 -1.65 -6.65
CA PRO A 142 6.51 -0.69 -5.88
C PRO A 142 5.67 0.44 -5.25
N ALA A 143 4.60 0.88 -5.91
CA ALA A 143 3.70 1.90 -5.38
C ALA A 143 2.99 1.41 -4.11
N HIS A 144 2.33 0.24 -4.16
CA HIS A 144 1.70 -0.35 -2.98
C HIS A 144 2.69 -0.62 -1.84
N ALA A 145 3.92 -1.05 -2.14
CA ALA A 145 4.97 -1.19 -1.15
C ALA A 145 5.28 0.16 -0.47
N THR A 146 5.41 1.20 -1.27
CA THR A 146 5.71 2.56 -0.81
C THR A 146 4.60 3.09 0.10
N PHE A 147 3.33 2.94 -0.29
CA PHE A 147 2.18 3.36 0.50
C PHE A 147 2.11 2.58 1.82
N GLY A 148 2.35 1.26 1.78
CA GLY A 148 2.45 0.43 2.97
C GLY A 148 3.58 0.86 3.92
N ILE A 149 4.77 1.22 3.40
CA ILE A 149 5.88 1.72 4.21
C ILE A 149 5.52 3.07 4.87
N LEU A 150 4.93 4.00 4.13
CA LEU A 150 4.55 5.31 4.66
C LEU A 150 3.47 5.18 5.73
N MET A 151 2.42 4.38 5.49
CA MET A 151 1.41 4.05 6.50
C MET A 151 2.05 3.41 7.73
N GLY A 152 2.85 2.36 7.51
CA GLY A 152 3.48 1.57 8.55
C GLY A 152 4.45 2.37 9.42
N TYR A 153 5.17 3.33 8.85
CA TYR A 153 6.04 4.23 9.59
C TYR A 153 5.28 4.98 10.69
N PHE A 154 4.16 5.60 10.37
CA PHE A 154 3.38 6.31 11.37
C PHE A 154 2.63 5.37 12.31
N MET A 155 2.18 4.23 11.83
CA MET A 155 1.51 3.23 12.66
C MET A 155 2.48 2.55 13.64
N GLY A 156 3.74 2.34 13.24
CA GLY A 156 4.82 1.91 14.14
C GLY A 156 5.08 2.93 15.23
N LYS A 157 5.28 4.20 14.83
CA LYS A 157 5.44 5.30 15.79
C LYS A 157 4.24 5.44 16.75
N SER A 158 3.02 5.18 16.27
CA SER A 158 1.79 5.26 17.06
C SER A 158 1.81 4.33 18.27
N LYS A 159 2.33 3.11 18.13
CA LYS A 159 2.35 2.10 19.20
C LYS A 159 3.15 2.57 20.41
N PHE A 160 4.23 3.32 20.19
CA PHE A 160 5.20 3.77 21.20
C PHE A 160 5.10 5.27 21.51
N SER A 161 3.96 5.91 21.23
CA SER A 161 3.75 7.34 21.43
C SER A 161 2.43 7.61 22.14
N ASP A 162 2.37 8.69 22.92
CA ASP A 162 1.13 9.16 23.52
C ASP A 162 0.11 9.66 22.48
N LYS A 163 0.59 10.02 21.28
CA LYS A 163 -0.25 10.51 20.15
C LYS A 163 -0.71 9.37 19.26
N LYS A 164 -1.23 8.28 19.85
CA LYS A 164 -1.60 7.05 19.14
C LYS A 164 -2.59 7.28 17.99
N VAL A 165 -3.70 7.95 18.27
CA VAL A 165 -4.75 8.20 17.26
C VAL A 165 -4.22 9.09 16.15
N GLN A 166 -3.54 10.19 16.51
CA GLN A 166 -3.00 11.14 15.56
C GLN A 166 -2.00 10.47 14.60
N ASN A 167 -1.03 9.70 15.11
CA ASN A 167 -0.04 9.03 14.28
C ASN A 167 -0.70 8.00 13.35
N ASN A 168 -1.67 7.22 13.82
CA ASN A 168 -2.40 6.27 12.98
C ASN A 168 -3.12 6.97 11.82
N LEU A 169 -3.82 8.09 12.10
CA LEU A 169 -4.51 8.86 11.07
C LEU A 169 -3.53 9.50 10.08
N ILE A 170 -2.39 10.02 10.55
CA ILE A 170 -1.33 10.54 9.66
C ILE A 170 -0.84 9.42 8.73
N GLY A 171 -0.70 8.18 9.21
CA GLY A 171 -0.31 7.04 8.39
C GLY A 171 -1.31 6.77 7.27
N LEU A 172 -2.59 6.72 7.59
CA LEU A 172 -3.66 6.56 6.58
C LEU A 172 -3.65 7.70 5.57
N VAL A 173 -3.62 8.95 6.04
CA VAL A 173 -3.63 10.13 5.16
C VAL A 173 -2.39 10.17 4.26
N ALA A 174 -1.20 9.87 4.79
CA ALA A 174 0.02 9.84 4.01
C ALA A 174 -0.05 8.80 2.89
N ALA A 175 -0.48 7.57 3.18
CA ALA A 175 -0.66 6.53 2.18
C ALA A 175 -1.70 6.95 1.12
N THR A 176 -2.85 7.49 1.56
CA THR A 176 -3.91 7.96 0.66
C THR A 176 -3.44 9.09 -0.26
N ILE A 177 -2.64 10.04 0.24
CA ILE A 177 -2.13 11.15 -0.58
C ILE A 177 -1.20 10.63 -1.68
N PHE A 178 -0.23 9.77 -1.34
CA PHE A 178 0.71 9.24 -2.35
C PHE A 178 0.02 8.30 -3.34
N HIS A 179 -0.90 7.47 -2.87
CA HIS A 179 -1.69 6.59 -3.74
C HIS A 179 -2.60 7.41 -4.66
N GLY A 180 -3.39 8.33 -4.09
CA GLY A 180 -4.29 9.18 -4.86
C GLY A 180 -3.58 10.06 -5.88
N ALA A 181 -2.39 10.60 -5.53
CA ALA A 181 -1.59 11.38 -6.48
C ALA A 181 -1.08 10.51 -7.64
N TYR A 182 -0.56 9.31 -7.34
CA TYR A 182 -0.12 8.36 -8.36
C TYR A 182 -1.26 7.99 -9.32
N ASP A 183 -2.43 7.60 -8.79
CA ASP A 183 -3.59 7.24 -9.59
C ASP A 183 -4.20 8.42 -10.34
N PHE A 184 -4.25 9.59 -9.73
CA PHE A 184 -4.78 10.79 -10.37
C PHE A 184 -4.03 11.11 -11.66
N PHE A 185 -2.70 11.11 -11.62
CA PHE A 185 -1.90 11.36 -12.81
C PHE A 185 -2.06 10.26 -13.88
N LEU A 186 -2.31 9.02 -13.49
CA LEU A 186 -2.65 7.95 -14.43
C LEU A 186 -4.06 8.10 -15.03
N PHE A 187 -5.04 8.60 -14.25
CA PHE A 187 -6.42 8.76 -14.71
C PHE A 187 -6.61 9.94 -15.67
N ILE A 188 -5.79 11.00 -15.53
CA ILE A 188 -5.81 12.14 -16.47
C ILE A 188 -4.85 11.93 -17.65
N ASN A 189 -4.70 10.70 -18.12
CA ASN A 189 -3.81 10.30 -19.22
C ASN A 189 -4.15 10.95 -20.59
N PHE A 190 -5.33 11.54 -20.71
CA PHE A 190 -5.73 12.35 -21.87
C PHE A 190 -4.96 13.69 -21.94
N ILE A 191 -4.26 14.09 -20.88
CA ILE A 191 -3.33 15.22 -20.89
C ILE A 191 -1.92 14.67 -21.14
N PRO A 192 -1.22 15.09 -22.22
CA PRO A 192 0.12 14.60 -22.50
C PRO A 192 1.11 14.85 -21.35
N GLY A 193 1.91 13.86 -21.04
CA GLY A 193 2.97 13.97 -20.03
C GLY A 193 2.57 13.54 -18.61
N MET A 194 1.29 13.34 -18.29
CA MET A 194 0.84 12.99 -16.94
C MET A 194 1.39 11.67 -16.41
N ILE A 195 1.77 10.74 -17.28
CA ILE A 195 2.48 9.51 -16.87
C ILE A 195 3.83 9.84 -16.20
N ILE A 196 4.51 10.89 -16.62
CA ILE A 196 5.77 11.35 -16.00
C ILE A 196 5.50 11.81 -14.57
N GLU A 197 4.42 12.55 -14.35
CA GLU A 197 4.02 13.03 -13.02
C GLU A 197 3.65 11.86 -12.08
N ALA A 198 3.00 10.82 -12.61
CA ALA A 198 2.73 9.59 -11.85
C ALA A 198 4.05 8.92 -11.42
N ILE A 199 5.03 8.81 -12.30
CA ILE A 199 6.35 8.26 -11.99
C ILE A 199 7.08 9.16 -10.98
N LEU A 200 7.05 10.47 -11.15
CA LEU A 200 7.69 11.41 -10.21
C LEU A 200 7.07 11.31 -8.82
N SER A 201 5.74 11.23 -8.71
CA SER A 201 5.05 11.05 -7.42
C SER A 201 5.49 9.75 -6.73
N LEU A 202 5.64 8.66 -7.49
CA LEU A 202 6.15 7.38 -6.99
C LEU A 202 7.60 7.50 -6.53
N LEU A 203 8.48 8.15 -7.29
CA LEU A 203 9.89 8.33 -6.92
C LEU A 203 10.05 9.15 -5.63
N VAL A 204 9.25 10.21 -5.46
CA VAL A 204 9.21 10.98 -4.21
C VAL A 204 8.74 10.09 -3.05
N GLY A 205 7.70 9.30 -3.26
CA GLY A 205 7.22 8.33 -2.28
C GLY A 205 8.29 7.32 -1.89
N ILE A 206 8.99 6.72 -2.85
CA ILE A 206 10.10 5.76 -2.61
C ILE A 206 11.25 6.42 -1.82
N PHE A 207 11.59 7.67 -2.14
CA PHE A 207 12.60 8.41 -1.39
C PHE A 207 12.21 8.59 0.09
N LEU A 208 10.97 8.97 0.36
CA LEU A 208 10.44 9.12 1.71
C LEU A 208 10.33 7.76 2.43
N ALA A 209 9.90 6.72 1.74
CA ALA A 209 9.85 5.35 2.26
C ALA A 209 11.23 4.85 2.70
N ASN A 210 12.29 5.10 1.91
CA ASN A 210 13.65 4.77 2.29
C ASN A 210 14.14 5.53 3.54
N LYS A 211 13.74 6.80 3.68
CA LYS A 211 14.01 7.57 4.92
C LYS A 211 13.26 7.00 6.12
N ALA A 212 12.01 6.60 5.93
CA ALA A 212 11.18 5.98 6.96
C ALA A 212 11.79 4.68 7.49
N ILE A 213 12.20 3.77 6.58
CA ILE A 213 12.91 2.53 6.91
C ILE A 213 14.16 2.82 7.77
N LYS A 214 15.05 3.70 7.28
CA LYS A 214 16.29 4.04 8.00
C LYS A 214 16.00 4.60 9.39
N LYS A 215 14.99 5.47 9.51
CA LYS A 215 14.66 6.12 10.78
C LYS A 215 14.14 5.12 11.82
N HIS A 216 13.28 4.18 11.42
CA HIS A 216 12.79 3.14 12.33
C HIS A 216 13.90 2.15 12.70
N GLN A 217 14.76 1.73 11.76
CA GLN A 217 15.92 0.92 12.07
C GLN A 217 16.85 1.58 13.10
N LEU A 218 17.03 2.91 13.04
CA LEU A 218 17.84 3.65 14.02
C LEU A 218 17.19 3.74 15.40
N SER A 219 15.87 3.65 15.49
CA SER A 219 15.08 3.69 16.73
C SER A 219 14.71 2.33 17.31
N SER A 220 15.25 1.24 16.75
CA SER A 220 15.03 -0.10 17.29
C SER A 220 15.57 -0.24 18.72
N HIS A 221 14.81 -0.90 19.59
CA HIS A 221 15.19 -1.22 20.96
C HIS A 221 16.11 -2.46 21.04
N PHE A 222 16.22 -3.21 19.95
CA PHE A 222 17.03 -4.43 19.80
C PHE A 222 18.40 -4.17 19.15
N LYS A 223 18.78 -2.90 18.99
CA LYS A 223 20.02 -2.46 18.34
C LYS A 223 21.25 -2.69 19.22
#